data_7151ba89ecfe1e07aba0a01a91b27b10
#
_entry.id   7151ba89ecfe1e07aba0a01a91b27b10
#
_cell.length_a   1.000
_cell.length_b   1.000
_cell.length_c   1.000
_cell.angle_alpha   90.00
_cell.angle_beta   90.00
_cell.angle_gamma   90.00
#
_symmetry.space_group_name_H-M   'P 1'
#
loop_
_entity.id
_entity.type
_entity.pdbx_description
1 polymer ?
#
loop_
_entity_poly.entity_id
_entity_poly.type
_entity_poly.pdbx_seq_one_letter_code
_entity_poly.pdbx_strand_id
1 'polypeptide(L)'
;MPPKPKILTVGEILVDFVSTESGKTLQNAPAFLKCAGGAPANVAVGIARLGTESAYIGNVGDDSFGRFLVSEMNSAGVETSGIRFDPLHRTRLAFVSLKKDGDRDFAFWESDPADEHLEFGKINLDLLKRAHIITLGRSYF
;
A
#
# COMPACT_ATOMS: atom_id res chain seq x y z
N MET A 1 -3.82 18.65 -26.66
CA MET A 1 -3.18 17.40 -26.15
C MET A 1 -4.28 16.41 -25.80
N PRO A 2 -4.14 15.14 -26.17
CA PRO A 2 -5.06 14.14 -25.67
C PRO A 2 -5.00 14.11 -24.13
N PRO A 3 -6.12 13.82 -23.44
CA PRO A 3 -6.09 13.68 -22.00
C PRO A 3 -5.08 12.60 -21.59
N LYS A 4 -4.34 12.83 -20.52
CA LYS A 4 -3.40 11.84 -19.98
C LYS A 4 -4.20 10.58 -19.60
N PRO A 5 -3.73 9.37 -19.92
CA PRO A 5 -4.42 8.16 -19.51
C PRO A 5 -4.45 8.07 -17.99
N LYS A 6 -5.61 7.80 -17.41
CA LYS A 6 -5.75 7.49 -16.00
C LYS A 6 -5.47 6.02 -15.78
N ILE A 7 -4.54 5.74 -14.89
CA ILE A 7 -4.17 4.38 -14.49
C ILE A 7 -4.70 4.13 -13.09
N LEU A 8 -5.49 3.07 -12.96
CA LEU A 8 -6.06 2.64 -11.69
C LEU A 8 -5.31 1.40 -11.22
N THR A 9 -4.79 1.44 -10.00
CA THR A 9 -4.22 0.27 -9.36
C THR A 9 -5.14 -0.22 -8.24
N VAL A 10 -5.25 -1.53 -8.10
CA VAL A 10 -6.10 -2.18 -7.11
C VAL A 10 -5.31 -3.28 -6.41
N GLY A 11 -5.36 -3.33 -5.09
CA GLY A 11 -4.75 -4.42 -4.34
C GLY A 11 -4.33 -4.07 -2.94
N GLU A 12 -3.23 -4.66 -2.50
CA GLU A 12 -2.74 -4.49 -1.13
C GLU A 12 -2.04 -3.15 -0.92
N ILE A 13 -2.19 -2.66 0.29
CA ILE A 13 -1.45 -1.52 0.83
C ILE A 13 -1.12 -1.81 2.29
N LEU A 14 0.08 -1.50 2.71
CA LEU A 14 0.56 -1.83 4.05
C LEU A 14 1.61 -0.85 4.55
N VAL A 15 1.91 -0.93 5.83
CA VAL A 15 3.02 -0.20 6.43
C VAL A 15 4.20 -1.15 6.60
N ASP A 16 5.34 -0.80 6.00
CA ASP A 16 6.61 -1.47 6.25
C ASP A 16 7.33 -0.80 7.42
N PHE A 17 7.70 -1.59 8.42
CA PHE A 17 8.64 -1.23 9.46
C PHE A 17 10.00 -1.83 9.12
N VAL A 18 10.87 -1.01 8.56
CA VAL A 18 12.20 -1.43 8.08
C VAL A 18 13.23 -1.19 9.16
N SER A 19 13.99 -2.23 9.54
CA SER A 19 15.06 -2.11 10.52
C SER A 19 16.06 -1.03 10.11
N THR A 20 16.43 -0.19 11.06
CA THR A 20 17.46 0.86 10.85
C THR A 20 18.88 0.32 10.79
N GLU A 21 19.09 -0.93 11.23
CA GLU A 21 20.39 -1.60 11.22
C GLU A 21 20.40 -2.82 10.29
N SER A 22 21.30 -2.80 9.32
CA SER A 22 21.57 -3.97 8.48
C SER A 22 22.31 -5.07 9.25
N GLY A 23 22.06 -6.31 8.90
CA GLY A 23 22.71 -7.49 9.51
C GLY A 23 22.14 -7.90 10.86
N LYS A 24 21.04 -7.29 11.29
CA LYS A 24 20.29 -7.70 12.47
C LYS A 24 19.07 -8.53 12.06
N THR A 25 18.71 -9.48 12.87
CA THR A 25 17.40 -10.18 12.74
C THR A 25 16.30 -9.28 13.30
N LEU A 26 15.03 -9.59 13.00
CA LEU A 26 13.90 -8.87 13.58
C LEU A 26 13.92 -8.89 15.10
N GLN A 27 14.36 -10.01 15.72
CA GLN A 27 14.50 -10.14 17.17
C GLN A 27 15.49 -9.13 17.77
N ASN A 28 16.58 -8.81 17.05
CA ASN A 28 17.69 -8.02 17.56
C ASN A 28 17.72 -6.60 16.98
N ALA A 29 16.78 -6.25 16.11
CA ALA A 29 16.67 -4.92 15.55
C ALA A 29 16.27 -3.90 16.62
N PRO A 30 17.05 -2.84 16.88
CA PRO A 30 16.79 -1.92 17.97
C PRO A 30 15.73 -0.87 17.61
N ALA A 31 15.53 -0.58 16.33
CA ALA A 31 14.60 0.42 15.84
C ALA A 31 14.17 0.15 14.40
N PHE A 32 13.03 0.72 14.03
CA PHE A 32 12.43 0.57 12.71
C PHE A 32 12.01 1.92 12.14
N LEU A 33 12.20 2.10 10.84
CA LEU A 33 11.67 3.21 10.09
C LEU A 33 10.32 2.81 9.49
N LYS A 34 9.30 3.64 9.73
CA LYS A 34 7.97 3.45 9.16
C LYS A 34 7.91 3.96 7.72
N CYS A 35 7.53 3.10 6.79
CA CYS A 35 7.40 3.41 5.36
C CYS A 35 6.04 2.95 4.84
N ALA A 36 5.49 3.67 3.86
CA ALA A 36 4.35 3.16 3.09
C ALA A 36 4.85 2.09 2.11
N GLY A 37 4.10 1.00 2.00
CA GLY A 37 4.42 -0.16 1.17
C GLY A 37 3.19 -0.82 0.55
N GLY A 38 3.42 -1.98 -0.03
CA GLY A 38 2.45 -2.71 -0.84
C GLY A 38 2.73 -2.52 -2.34
N ALA A 39 2.90 -3.62 -3.07
CA ALA A 39 3.31 -3.55 -4.48
C ALA A 39 2.34 -2.72 -5.34
N PRO A 40 1.00 -2.90 -5.30
CA PRO A 40 0.07 -2.07 -6.06
C PRO A 40 0.11 -0.59 -5.64
N ALA A 41 0.23 -0.30 -4.36
CA ALA A 41 0.33 1.07 -3.85
C ALA A 41 1.62 1.75 -4.36
N ASN A 42 2.74 1.04 -4.37
CA ASN A 42 4.00 1.52 -4.91
C ASN A 42 3.91 1.81 -6.42
N VAL A 43 3.18 0.99 -7.17
CA VAL A 43 2.90 1.22 -8.60
C VAL A 43 2.10 2.51 -8.78
N ALA A 44 1.03 2.73 -8.00
CA ALA A 44 0.23 3.95 -8.05
C ALA A 44 1.07 5.21 -7.81
N VAL A 45 1.91 5.17 -6.77
CA VAL A 45 2.80 6.28 -6.42
C VAL A 45 3.83 6.52 -7.53
N GLY A 46 4.45 5.45 -8.08
CA GLY A 46 5.40 5.55 -9.17
C GLY A 46 4.80 6.21 -10.41
N ILE A 47 3.59 5.83 -10.80
CA ILE A 47 2.84 6.40 -11.92
C ILE A 47 2.58 7.90 -11.70
N ALA A 48 2.10 8.27 -10.51
CA ALA A 48 1.84 9.67 -10.17
C ALA A 48 3.12 10.52 -10.24
N ARG A 49 4.24 10.02 -9.70
CA ARG A 49 5.55 10.70 -9.75
C ARG A 49 6.10 10.85 -11.16
N LEU A 50 5.75 9.97 -12.09
CA LEU A 50 6.08 10.09 -13.51
C LEU A 50 5.15 11.07 -14.26
N GLY A 51 4.23 11.72 -13.57
CA GLY A 51 3.36 12.76 -14.13
C GLY A 51 2.14 12.23 -14.89
N THR A 52 1.78 10.96 -14.68
CA THR A 52 0.55 10.36 -15.20
C THR A 52 -0.53 10.35 -14.11
N GLU A 53 -1.79 10.61 -14.50
CA GLU A 53 -2.91 10.49 -13.55
C GLU A 53 -3.00 9.07 -13.01
N SER A 54 -2.96 8.96 -11.69
CA SER A 54 -2.98 7.71 -10.95
C SER A 54 -4.09 7.72 -9.91
N ALA A 55 -4.80 6.62 -9.79
CA ALA A 55 -5.79 6.38 -8.77
C ALA A 55 -5.59 5.02 -8.13
N TYR A 56 -6.08 4.86 -6.92
CA TYR A 56 -5.93 3.62 -6.18
C TYR A 56 -7.25 3.17 -5.53
N ILE A 57 -7.51 1.87 -5.59
CA ILE A 57 -8.62 1.21 -4.88
C ILE A 57 -8.04 0.17 -3.92
N GLY A 58 -8.45 0.23 -2.67
CA GLY A 58 -8.06 -0.72 -1.63
C GLY A 58 -8.68 -0.39 -0.28
N ASN A 59 -8.41 -1.22 0.71
CA ASN A 59 -8.87 -1.00 2.07
C ASN A 59 -7.68 -0.81 3.01
N VAL A 60 -7.86 0.07 3.99
CA VAL A 60 -6.98 0.23 5.15
C VAL A 60 -7.82 0.15 6.42
N GLY A 61 -7.22 -0.16 7.55
CA GLY A 61 -7.91 -0.09 8.82
C GLY A 61 -8.31 1.35 9.18
N ASP A 62 -9.40 1.51 9.91
CA ASP A 62 -9.76 2.79 10.54
C ASP A 62 -8.86 3.05 11.76
N ASP A 63 -7.58 3.18 11.50
CA ASP A 63 -6.52 3.37 12.49
C ASP A 63 -5.47 4.40 12.02
N SER A 64 -4.50 4.69 12.88
CA SER A 64 -3.46 5.68 12.58
C SER A 64 -2.57 5.28 11.40
N PHE A 65 -2.37 3.99 11.18
CA PHE A 65 -1.56 3.49 10.06
C PHE A 65 -2.32 3.61 8.74
N GLY A 66 -3.63 3.34 8.73
CA GLY A 66 -4.48 3.59 7.57
C GLY A 66 -4.46 5.07 7.15
N ARG A 67 -4.59 5.98 8.12
CA ARG A 67 -4.51 7.44 7.85
C ARG A 67 -3.15 7.86 7.33
N PHE A 68 -2.08 7.27 7.88
CA PHE A 68 -0.72 7.50 7.38
C PHE A 68 -0.60 7.10 5.90
N LEU A 69 -1.06 5.91 5.53
CA LEU A 69 -0.97 5.42 4.14
C LEU A 69 -1.75 6.31 3.17
N VAL A 70 -2.97 6.72 3.53
CA VAL A 70 -3.77 7.64 2.70
C VAL A 70 -3.08 8.98 2.54
N SER A 71 -2.50 9.52 3.61
CA SER A 71 -1.73 10.77 3.56
C SER A 71 -0.51 10.69 2.64
N GLU A 72 0.25 9.59 2.71
CA GLU A 72 1.43 9.37 1.85
C GLU A 72 1.03 9.28 0.37
N MET A 73 -0.04 8.55 0.06
CA MET A 73 -0.53 8.43 -1.32
C MET A 73 -1.05 9.77 -1.86
N ASN A 74 -1.81 10.52 -1.08
CA ASN A 74 -2.27 11.87 -1.44
C ASN A 74 -1.10 12.81 -1.70
N SER A 75 -0.09 12.81 -0.83
CA SER A 75 1.11 13.63 -0.98
C SER A 75 1.91 13.29 -2.23
N ALA A 76 1.84 12.04 -2.68
CA ALA A 76 2.46 11.59 -3.94
C ALA A 76 1.63 11.93 -5.18
N GLY A 77 0.42 12.47 -5.03
CA GLY A 77 -0.46 12.85 -6.14
C GLY A 77 -1.38 11.73 -6.65
N VAL A 78 -1.56 10.66 -5.87
CA VAL A 78 -2.50 9.59 -6.20
C VAL A 78 -3.91 9.99 -5.78
N GLU A 79 -4.91 9.78 -6.63
CA GLU A 79 -6.32 9.92 -6.26
C GLU A 79 -6.72 8.78 -5.31
N THR A 80 -7.06 9.13 -4.06
CA THR A 80 -7.32 8.17 -2.97
C THR A 80 -8.79 8.00 -2.65
N SER A 81 -9.71 8.55 -3.46
CA SER A 81 -11.17 8.41 -3.24
C SER A 81 -11.67 6.98 -3.33
N GLY A 82 -10.85 6.05 -3.80
CA GLY A 82 -11.11 4.61 -3.82
C GLY A 82 -10.60 3.85 -2.60
N ILE A 83 -9.94 4.52 -1.66
CA ILE A 83 -9.49 3.89 -0.41
C ILE A 83 -10.61 3.95 0.62
N ARG A 84 -10.92 2.80 1.19
CA ARG A 84 -11.92 2.68 2.25
C ARG A 84 -11.25 2.39 3.58
N PHE A 85 -11.76 3.03 4.64
CA PHE A 85 -11.41 2.72 6.01
C PHE A 85 -12.32 1.59 6.51
N ASP A 86 -11.71 0.49 6.93
CA ASP A 86 -12.40 -0.66 7.50
C ASP A 86 -12.42 -0.53 9.03
N PRO A 87 -13.60 -0.45 9.66
CA PRO A 87 -13.70 -0.32 11.10
C PRO A 87 -13.48 -1.64 11.85
N LEU A 88 -13.48 -2.78 11.17
CA LEU A 88 -13.41 -4.10 11.78
C LEU A 88 -12.00 -4.71 11.72
N HIS A 89 -11.26 -4.41 10.67
CA HIS A 89 -9.95 -5.00 10.42
C HIS A 89 -8.85 -3.93 10.50
N ARG A 90 -7.66 -4.34 10.92
CA ARG A 90 -6.51 -3.45 11.09
C ARG A 90 -5.75 -3.27 9.79
N THR A 91 -5.04 -2.14 9.68
CA THR A 91 -4.07 -1.94 8.61
C THR A 91 -2.96 -2.98 8.70
N ARG A 92 -2.60 -3.60 7.58
CA ARG A 92 -1.49 -4.57 7.50
C ARG A 92 -0.18 -3.90 7.87
N LEU A 93 0.59 -4.58 8.73
CA LEU A 93 1.94 -4.20 9.09
C LEU A 93 2.91 -5.30 8.68
N ALA A 94 4.02 -4.93 8.08
CA ALA A 94 5.14 -5.81 7.80
C ALA A 94 6.40 -5.31 8.52
N PHE A 95 7.13 -6.21 9.15
CA PHE A 95 8.43 -5.92 9.75
C PHE A 95 9.50 -6.54 8.87
N VAL A 96 10.50 -5.74 8.53
CA VAL A 96 11.53 -6.11 7.56
C VAL A 96 12.90 -5.83 8.14
N SER A 97 13.79 -6.81 8.07
CA SER A 97 15.21 -6.59 8.30
C SER A 97 16.06 -7.20 7.17
N LEU A 98 17.23 -6.62 6.94
CA LEU A 98 18.21 -7.13 5.99
C LEU A 98 19.26 -7.93 6.76
N LYS A 99 19.40 -9.22 6.43
CA LYS A 99 20.47 -10.08 6.96
C LYS A 99 21.81 -9.71 6.35
N LYS A 100 22.88 -10.22 6.95
CA LYS A 100 24.26 -9.94 6.49
C LYS A 100 24.55 -10.45 5.07
N ASP A 101 23.87 -11.49 4.63
CA ASP A 101 23.93 -12.07 3.29
C ASP A 101 23.11 -11.35 2.23
N GLY A 102 22.38 -10.30 2.64
CA GLY A 102 21.47 -9.52 1.78
C GLY A 102 20.05 -10.07 1.70
N ASP A 103 19.79 -11.21 2.31
CA ASP A 103 18.46 -11.76 2.45
C ASP A 103 17.59 -10.90 3.35
N ARG A 104 16.28 -10.95 3.12
CA ARG A 104 15.29 -10.24 3.92
C ARG A 104 14.64 -11.18 4.92
N ASP A 105 14.47 -10.70 6.13
CA ASP A 105 13.65 -11.34 7.14
C ASP A 105 12.35 -10.55 7.28
N PHE A 106 11.21 -11.21 7.08
CA PHE A 106 9.90 -10.61 7.07
C PHE A 106 9.00 -11.20 8.14
N ALA A 107 8.22 -10.36 8.78
CA ALA A 107 7.11 -10.80 9.62
C ALA A 107 5.88 -9.92 9.36
N PHE A 108 4.75 -10.53 9.00
CA PHE A 108 3.46 -9.86 9.00
C PHE A 108 2.83 -9.98 10.38
N TRP A 109 2.30 -8.88 10.88
CA TRP A 109 1.73 -8.85 12.23
C TRP A 109 0.25 -9.20 12.25
N GLU A 110 -0.50 -8.77 11.23
CA GLU A 110 -1.94 -9.01 11.16
C GLU A 110 -2.24 -10.32 10.42
N SER A 111 -3.08 -11.17 11.02
CA SER A 111 -3.55 -12.42 10.42
C SER A 111 -4.75 -12.23 9.49
N ASP A 112 -5.53 -11.14 9.70
CA ASP A 112 -6.75 -10.82 8.95
C ASP A 112 -6.81 -9.30 8.70
N PRO A 113 -5.95 -8.77 7.82
CA PRO A 113 -5.82 -7.34 7.62
C PRO A 113 -6.89 -6.76 6.70
N ALA A 114 -7.15 -5.46 6.84
CA ALA A 114 -8.19 -4.72 6.12
C ALA A 114 -8.09 -4.83 4.58
N ASP A 115 -6.89 -4.91 4.04
CA ASP A 115 -6.67 -4.98 2.58
C ASP A 115 -7.13 -6.30 1.94
N GLU A 116 -7.42 -7.33 2.74
CA GLU A 116 -8.03 -8.59 2.27
C GLU A 116 -9.56 -8.53 2.19
N HIS A 117 -10.18 -7.49 2.75
CA HIS A 117 -11.63 -7.33 2.82
C HIS A 117 -12.18 -6.34 1.77
N LEU A 118 -11.59 -6.30 0.59
CA LEU A 118 -12.09 -5.49 -0.52
C LEU A 118 -13.35 -6.13 -1.10
N GLU A 119 -14.49 -5.48 -0.90
CA GLU A 119 -15.79 -5.93 -1.38
C GLU A 119 -16.16 -5.20 -2.67
N PHE A 120 -16.43 -5.94 -3.75
CA PHE A 120 -16.82 -5.37 -5.05
C PHE A 120 -18.00 -4.41 -4.96
N GLY A 121 -19.03 -4.74 -4.19
CA GLY A 121 -20.22 -3.89 -4.02
C GLY A 121 -19.97 -2.56 -3.28
N LYS A 122 -18.78 -2.37 -2.74
CA LYS A 122 -18.41 -1.17 -1.97
C LYS A 122 -17.28 -0.36 -2.61
N ILE A 123 -16.76 -0.78 -3.76
CA ILE A 123 -15.71 -0.04 -4.47
C ILE A 123 -16.25 1.20 -5.18
N ASN A 124 -15.39 2.17 -5.42
CA ASN A 124 -15.73 3.37 -6.19
C ASN A 124 -15.78 3.03 -7.69
N LEU A 125 -16.99 2.70 -8.19
CA LEU A 125 -17.21 2.33 -9.60
C LEU A 125 -16.90 3.47 -10.57
N ASP A 126 -16.96 4.73 -10.13
CA ASP A 126 -16.62 5.86 -10.98
C ASP A 126 -15.13 5.86 -11.34
N LEU A 127 -14.26 5.48 -10.41
CA LEU A 127 -12.83 5.31 -10.70
C LEU A 127 -12.59 4.23 -11.77
N LEU A 128 -13.33 3.11 -11.69
CA LEU A 128 -13.23 2.06 -12.70
C LEU A 128 -13.66 2.55 -14.09
N LYS A 129 -14.76 3.29 -14.16
CA LYS A 129 -15.29 3.83 -15.44
C LYS A 129 -14.35 4.85 -16.08
N ARG A 130 -13.63 5.63 -15.29
CA ARG A 130 -12.69 6.67 -15.77
C ARG A 130 -11.31 6.11 -16.10
N ALA A 131 -10.99 4.90 -15.67
CA ALA A 131 -9.69 4.30 -15.89
C ALA A 131 -9.51 3.85 -17.34
N HIS A 132 -8.36 4.16 -17.94
CA HIS A 132 -7.97 3.63 -19.25
C HIS A 132 -7.19 2.31 -19.12
N ILE A 133 -6.45 2.17 -18.01
CA ILE A 133 -5.69 0.97 -17.67
C ILE A 133 -5.99 0.61 -16.22
N ILE A 134 -6.26 -0.66 -15.96
CA ILE A 134 -6.43 -1.20 -14.62
C ILE A 134 -5.36 -2.24 -14.38
N THR A 135 -4.62 -2.08 -13.30
CA THR A 135 -3.64 -3.07 -12.84
C THR A 135 -4.04 -3.62 -11.49
N LEU A 136 -3.94 -4.92 -11.34
CA LEU A 136 -4.25 -5.64 -10.12
C LEU A 136 -2.97 -6.24 -9.57
N GLY A 137 -2.80 -6.20 -8.28
CA GLY A 137 -1.62 -6.80 -7.67
C GLY A 137 -1.84 -7.22 -6.23
N ARG A 138 -1.19 -8.31 -5.87
CA ARG A 138 -1.05 -8.81 -4.50
C ARG A 138 0.31 -9.48 -4.40
N SER A 139 1.02 -9.25 -3.32
CA SER A 139 2.22 -10.01 -2.99
C SER A 139 1.78 -11.34 -2.36
N TYR A 140 2.34 -12.42 -2.86
CA TYR A 140 2.25 -13.74 -2.24
C TYR A 140 3.62 -14.06 -1.66
N PHE A 141 3.66 -14.34 -0.40
CA PHE A 141 4.84 -14.84 0.30
C PHE A 141 4.53 -16.17 0.95
#